data_9c0906a07319175b3601beea4370ec30
#
_entry.id   9c0906a07319175b3601beea4370ec30
#
_cell.length_a   1.000
_cell.length_b   1.000
_cell.length_c   1.000
_cell.angle_alpha   90.00
_cell.angle_beta   90.00
_cell.angle_gamma   90.00
#
_symmetry.space_group_name_H-M   'P 1'
#
loop_
_entity.id
_entity.type
_entity.pdbx_description
1 polymer ?
#
loop_
_entity_poly.entity_id
_entity_poly.type
_entity_poly.pdbx_seq_one_letter_code
_entity_poly.pdbx_strand_id
1 'polypeptide(L)'
;MSGQSLGSAPIFCAHLLRRVDEKLVDLLGSLEPSEWDLQTLAPLWKVRDVAAHLLDTVLRKLSMVRDSCYVEAVTIRSPQDVIALVNRLNAEGVTVYRRLSPPVLIDMMKAACQQSASFHESLDPFAPATFAVSWAGEETSSNWFDTARELTERWHHQQQIRLATNRPGIMTPDLYHPVLDCFARGLPHVYRDVDAPVGTVLLLEISGECGGQWFLSRESTRWNFLGRSAREFACRVTIPQELAWRVFTKGIDRDSARAQIAIEGNRDLGERVLHLTAIVG
;
A
#
# COMPACT_ATOMS: atom_id res chain seq x y z
N MET A 1 16.95 14.24 19.56
CA MET A 1 16.80 14.09 18.11
C MET A 1 15.48 14.73 17.76
N SER A 2 15.46 15.84 17.03
CA SER A 2 14.25 16.53 16.60
C SER A 2 13.56 15.66 15.56
N GLY A 3 12.48 14.98 15.96
CA GLY A 3 11.70 14.15 15.06
C GLY A 3 11.14 14.98 13.91
N GLN A 4 11.60 14.74 12.69
CA GLN A 4 10.86 15.16 11.51
C GLN A 4 9.51 14.44 11.57
N SER A 5 8.43 15.18 11.45
CA SER A 5 7.09 14.60 11.36
C SER A 5 7.00 13.79 10.06
N LEU A 6 6.58 12.56 10.21
CA LEU A 6 6.24 11.68 9.11
C LEU A 6 5.08 12.30 8.30
N GLY A 7 5.01 12.00 7.02
CA GLY A 7 3.92 12.46 6.16
C GLY A 7 4.24 13.67 5.27
N SER A 8 5.36 14.39 5.45
CA SER A 8 5.68 15.60 4.66
C SER A 8 6.87 15.45 3.70
N ALA A 9 7.81 14.55 3.98
CA ALA A 9 8.99 14.32 3.13
C ALA A 9 8.76 13.20 2.10
N PRO A 10 9.43 13.20 0.94
CA PRO A 10 9.40 12.08 -0.01
C PRO A 10 9.85 10.76 0.62
N ILE A 11 9.27 9.65 0.18
CA ILE A 11 9.64 8.29 0.62
C ILE A 11 10.56 7.69 -0.44
N PHE A 12 11.87 7.71 -0.22
CA PHE A 12 12.85 7.14 -1.14
C PHE A 12 13.05 5.65 -0.87
N CYS A 13 12.26 4.80 -1.51
CA CYS A 13 12.18 3.37 -1.22
C CYS A 13 12.46 2.45 -2.42
N ALA A 14 12.94 2.97 -3.55
CA ALA A 14 13.23 2.14 -4.74
C ALA A 14 14.14 0.94 -4.43
N HIS A 15 15.18 1.14 -3.62
CA HIS A 15 16.11 0.09 -3.17
C HIS A 15 15.46 -1.01 -2.32
N LEU A 16 14.29 -0.75 -1.72
CA LEU A 16 13.56 -1.72 -0.91
C LEU A 16 12.76 -2.71 -1.75
N LEU A 17 12.41 -2.34 -3.00
CA LEU A 17 11.68 -3.24 -3.91
C LEU A 17 12.44 -4.54 -4.11
N ARG A 18 13.73 -4.47 -4.42
CA ARG A 18 14.58 -5.66 -4.58
C ARG A 18 14.56 -6.56 -3.35
N ARG A 19 14.66 -5.98 -2.17
CA ARG A 19 14.67 -6.73 -0.90
C ARG A 19 13.33 -7.40 -0.59
N VAL A 20 12.22 -6.72 -0.88
CA VAL A 20 10.87 -7.30 -0.70
C VAL A 20 10.64 -8.42 -1.72
N ASP A 21 11.09 -8.23 -2.97
CA ASP A 21 10.98 -9.23 -4.03
C ASP A 21 11.81 -10.49 -3.75
N GLU A 22 13.06 -10.33 -3.29
CA GLU A 22 13.91 -11.46 -2.87
C GLU A 22 13.22 -12.27 -1.76
N LYS A 23 12.68 -11.60 -0.74
CA LYS A 23 11.92 -12.26 0.33
C LYS A 23 10.62 -12.92 -0.16
N LEU A 24 10.00 -12.41 -1.23
CA LEU A 24 8.85 -13.05 -1.88
C LEU A 24 9.28 -14.34 -2.60
N VAL A 25 10.34 -14.28 -3.39
CA VAL A 25 10.88 -15.45 -4.12
C VAL A 25 11.29 -16.55 -3.16
N ASP A 26 11.97 -16.19 -2.06
CA ASP A 26 12.37 -17.14 -1.01
C ASP A 26 11.15 -17.76 -0.33
N LEU A 27 10.13 -16.95 -0.02
CA LEU A 27 8.87 -17.43 0.55
C LEU A 27 8.21 -18.45 -0.38
N LEU A 28 7.98 -18.07 -1.64
CA LEU A 28 7.30 -18.95 -2.61
C LEU A 28 8.07 -20.24 -2.86
N GLY A 29 9.42 -20.18 -2.89
CA GLY A 29 10.28 -21.34 -3.04
C GLY A 29 10.30 -22.29 -1.83
N SER A 30 9.86 -21.80 -0.65
CA SER A 30 9.79 -22.58 0.58
C SER A 30 8.43 -23.23 0.85
N LEU A 31 7.42 -22.94 -0.01
CA LEU A 31 6.05 -23.43 0.19
C LEU A 31 5.91 -24.91 -0.20
N GLU A 32 5.24 -25.66 0.65
CA GLU A 32 4.80 -27.01 0.30
C GLU A 32 3.67 -26.97 -0.75
N PRO A 33 3.50 -28.02 -1.56
CA PRO A 33 2.46 -28.04 -2.60
C PRO A 33 1.04 -27.72 -2.09
N SER A 34 0.68 -28.16 -0.89
CA SER A 34 -0.63 -27.89 -0.29
C SER A 34 -0.81 -26.44 0.17
N GLU A 35 0.28 -25.73 0.49
CA GLU A 35 0.22 -24.34 0.95
C GLU A 35 -0.20 -23.36 -0.15
N TRP A 36 0.03 -23.72 -1.42
CA TRP A 36 -0.41 -22.94 -2.57
C TRP A 36 -1.94 -22.83 -2.70
N ASP A 37 -2.67 -23.74 -2.07
CA ASP A 37 -4.13 -23.75 -2.07
C ASP A 37 -4.76 -23.17 -0.80
N LEU A 38 -3.98 -22.66 0.13
CA LEU A 38 -4.47 -21.99 1.32
C LEU A 38 -5.21 -20.71 0.97
N GLN A 39 -6.32 -20.45 1.67
CA GLN A 39 -7.09 -19.22 1.54
C GLN A 39 -6.33 -18.04 2.19
N THR A 40 -6.25 -16.92 1.49
CA THR A 40 -5.69 -15.68 2.04
C THR A 40 -6.78 -14.78 2.63
N LEU A 41 -6.39 -13.60 3.14
CA LEU A 41 -7.36 -12.58 3.58
C LEU A 41 -8.19 -12.00 2.42
N ALA A 42 -7.72 -12.11 1.17
CA ALA A 42 -8.51 -11.75 0.00
C ALA A 42 -9.53 -12.87 -0.26
N PRO A 43 -10.85 -12.63 -0.15
CA PRO A 43 -11.85 -13.73 -0.16
C PRO A 43 -11.88 -14.54 -1.45
N LEU A 44 -11.50 -13.92 -2.57
CA LEU A 44 -11.50 -14.57 -3.89
C LEU A 44 -10.15 -15.19 -4.26
N TRP A 45 -9.11 -15.02 -3.44
CA TRP A 45 -7.73 -15.38 -3.79
C TRP A 45 -7.09 -16.32 -2.77
N LYS A 46 -6.61 -17.44 -3.27
CA LYS A 46 -5.69 -18.33 -2.58
C LYS A 46 -4.24 -17.83 -2.72
N VAL A 47 -3.31 -18.47 -2.03
CA VAL A 47 -1.87 -18.16 -2.14
C VAL A 47 -1.41 -18.13 -3.59
N ARG A 48 -1.78 -19.14 -4.41
CA ARG A 48 -1.43 -19.18 -5.85
C ARG A 48 -2.00 -18.00 -6.64
N ASP A 49 -3.17 -17.51 -6.26
CA ASP A 49 -3.83 -16.41 -6.96
C ASP A 49 -3.14 -15.08 -6.64
N VAL A 50 -2.74 -14.88 -5.38
CA VAL A 50 -1.95 -13.71 -4.96
C VAL A 50 -0.57 -13.72 -5.62
N ALA A 51 0.09 -14.87 -5.72
CA ALA A 51 1.36 -14.99 -6.42
C ALA A 51 1.22 -14.70 -7.94
N ALA A 52 0.15 -15.20 -8.56
CA ALA A 52 -0.17 -14.90 -9.96
C ALA A 52 -0.45 -13.41 -10.19
N HIS A 53 -1.20 -12.78 -9.28
CA HIS A 53 -1.47 -11.35 -9.31
C HIS A 53 -0.19 -10.52 -9.20
N LEU A 54 0.71 -10.84 -8.27
CA LEU A 54 1.99 -10.15 -8.11
C LEU A 54 2.85 -10.25 -9.39
N LEU A 55 2.90 -11.43 -10.03
CA LEU A 55 3.61 -11.58 -11.30
C LEU A 55 3.00 -10.70 -12.39
N ASP A 56 1.67 -10.73 -12.53
CA ASP A 56 0.96 -9.94 -13.53
C ASP A 56 1.21 -8.44 -13.37
N THR A 57 1.10 -7.91 -12.14
CA THR A 57 1.28 -6.48 -11.88
C THR A 57 2.69 -6.02 -12.22
N VAL A 58 3.71 -6.81 -11.90
CA VAL A 58 5.11 -6.50 -12.25
C VAL A 58 5.31 -6.49 -13.77
N LEU A 59 4.82 -7.49 -14.48
CA LEU A 59 4.94 -7.56 -15.94
C LEU A 59 4.17 -6.45 -16.64
N ARG A 60 2.94 -6.15 -16.20
CA ARG A 60 2.16 -5.02 -16.72
C ARG A 60 2.87 -3.69 -16.52
N LYS A 61 3.44 -3.44 -15.34
CA LYS A 61 4.17 -2.21 -15.04
C LYS A 61 5.37 -2.05 -15.98
N LEU A 62 6.14 -3.11 -16.19
CA LEU A 62 7.25 -3.09 -17.14
C LEU A 62 6.78 -2.79 -18.56
N SER A 63 5.74 -3.47 -19.03
CA SER A 63 5.19 -3.26 -20.36
C SER A 63 4.62 -1.84 -20.55
N MET A 64 3.74 -1.41 -19.65
CA MET A 64 3.02 -0.15 -19.81
C MET A 64 3.87 1.07 -19.47
N VAL A 65 4.70 1.00 -18.43
CA VAL A 65 5.42 2.19 -17.93
C VAL A 65 6.84 2.26 -18.46
N ARG A 66 7.62 1.17 -18.34
CA ARG A 66 8.99 1.15 -18.84
C ARG A 66 9.05 1.19 -20.38
N ASP A 67 8.24 0.34 -21.02
CA ASP A 67 8.28 0.12 -22.47
C ASP A 67 7.23 0.97 -23.22
N SER A 68 6.37 1.71 -22.50
CA SER A 68 5.29 2.54 -23.07
C SER A 68 4.36 1.76 -24.03
N CYS A 69 4.15 0.46 -23.74
CA CYS A 69 3.35 -0.44 -24.58
C CYS A 69 1.94 -0.59 -24.01
N TYR A 70 0.96 -0.04 -24.71
CA TYR A 70 -0.45 -0.12 -24.38
C TYR A 70 -1.17 -0.85 -25.51
N VAL A 71 -1.67 -2.07 -25.23
CA VAL A 71 -2.35 -2.89 -26.24
C VAL A 71 -3.77 -2.45 -26.50
N GLU A 72 -4.44 -1.91 -25.47
CA GLU A 72 -5.83 -1.46 -25.55
C GLU A 72 -5.92 0.03 -25.30
N ALA A 73 -6.66 0.74 -26.18
CA ALA A 73 -7.06 2.11 -25.93
C ALA A 73 -8.28 2.11 -24.99
N VAL A 74 -8.07 2.41 -23.72
CA VAL A 74 -9.15 2.50 -22.73
C VAL A 74 -9.51 3.96 -22.51
N THR A 75 -10.79 4.29 -22.67
CA THR A 75 -11.30 5.63 -22.35
C THR A 75 -11.65 5.71 -20.87
N ILE A 76 -10.89 6.47 -20.11
CA ILE A 76 -11.16 6.78 -18.70
C ILE A 76 -11.93 8.09 -18.62
N ARG A 77 -13.14 8.07 -18.08
CA ARG A 77 -14.01 9.25 -17.90
C ARG A 77 -14.28 9.55 -16.42
N SER A 78 -14.04 8.57 -15.55
CA SER A 78 -14.32 8.65 -14.12
C SER A 78 -13.36 7.82 -13.29
N PRO A 79 -13.23 8.07 -11.98
CA PRO A 79 -12.50 7.18 -11.07
C PRO A 79 -13.03 5.73 -11.08
N GLN A 80 -14.33 5.55 -11.30
CA GLN A 80 -14.97 4.23 -11.39
C GLN A 80 -14.47 3.44 -12.61
N ASP A 81 -14.19 4.10 -13.73
CA ASP A 81 -13.61 3.44 -14.92
C ASP A 81 -12.21 2.90 -14.62
N VAL A 82 -11.41 3.66 -13.84
CA VAL A 82 -10.09 3.20 -13.39
C VAL A 82 -10.22 1.94 -12.53
N ILE A 83 -11.12 1.96 -11.54
CA ILE A 83 -11.36 0.81 -10.66
C ILE A 83 -11.82 -0.41 -11.48
N ALA A 84 -12.77 -0.22 -12.40
CA ALA A 84 -13.26 -1.29 -13.26
C ALA A 84 -12.16 -1.87 -14.15
N LEU A 85 -11.32 -1.01 -14.74
CA LEU A 85 -10.17 -1.44 -15.55
C LEU A 85 -9.18 -2.25 -14.72
N VAL A 86 -8.77 -1.73 -13.56
CA VAL A 86 -7.81 -2.41 -12.68
C VAL A 86 -8.35 -3.77 -12.24
N ASN A 87 -9.62 -3.84 -11.83
CA ASN A 87 -10.26 -5.11 -11.43
C ASN A 87 -10.31 -6.13 -12.57
N ARG A 88 -10.64 -5.68 -13.80
CA ARG A 88 -10.63 -6.53 -14.99
C ARG A 88 -9.23 -7.08 -15.25
N LEU A 89 -8.22 -6.20 -15.34
CA LEU A 89 -6.84 -6.61 -15.59
C LEU A 89 -6.32 -7.57 -14.52
N ASN A 90 -6.63 -7.32 -13.24
CA ASN A 90 -6.25 -8.21 -12.15
C ASN A 90 -6.90 -9.61 -12.29
N ALA A 91 -8.19 -9.66 -12.60
CA ALA A 91 -8.90 -10.94 -12.80
C ALA A 91 -8.37 -11.73 -14.01
N GLU A 92 -8.08 -11.05 -15.12
CA GLU A 92 -7.48 -11.65 -16.32
C GLU A 92 -6.07 -12.18 -16.02
N GLY A 93 -5.20 -11.39 -15.37
CA GLY A 93 -3.85 -11.78 -15.00
C GLY A 93 -3.84 -13.00 -14.07
N VAL A 94 -4.67 -12.99 -13.01
CA VAL A 94 -4.81 -14.16 -12.12
C VAL A 94 -5.27 -15.38 -12.91
N THR A 95 -6.25 -15.23 -13.80
CA THR A 95 -6.76 -16.34 -14.62
C THR A 95 -5.68 -16.95 -15.50
N VAL A 96 -4.79 -16.14 -16.04
CA VAL A 96 -3.67 -16.59 -16.89
C VAL A 96 -2.57 -17.25 -16.05
N TYR A 97 -2.05 -16.55 -15.04
CA TYR A 97 -0.81 -16.97 -14.37
C TYR A 97 -1.03 -18.04 -13.28
N ARG A 98 -2.23 -18.18 -12.71
CA ARG A 98 -2.55 -19.27 -11.77
C ARG A 98 -2.41 -20.68 -12.35
N ARG A 99 -2.33 -20.80 -13.67
CA ARG A 99 -2.15 -22.09 -14.40
C ARG A 99 -0.69 -22.55 -14.40
N LEU A 100 0.25 -21.66 -14.08
CA LEU A 100 1.66 -22.00 -14.04
C LEU A 100 1.95 -22.94 -12.86
N SER A 101 2.85 -23.87 -13.06
CA SER A 101 3.41 -24.62 -11.95
C SER A 101 4.22 -23.70 -11.05
N PRO A 102 4.32 -23.96 -9.74
CA PRO A 102 5.11 -23.15 -8.83
C PRO A 102 6.53 -22.83 -9.31
N PRO A 103 7.34 -23.81 -9.79
CA PRO A 103 8.69 -23.48 -10.27
C PRO A 103 8.71 -22.48 -11.44
N VAL A 104 7.81 -22.67 -12.43
CA VAL A 104 7.73 -21.75 -13.58
C VAL A 104 7.31 -20.34 -13.14
N LEU A 105 6.31 -20.24 -12.25
CA LEU A 105 5.85 -18.95 -11.73
C LEU A 105 6.99 -18.25 -10.96
N ILE A 106 7.73 -18.97 -10.13
CA ILE A 106 8.85 -18.43 -9.33
C ILE A 106 9.97 -17.93 -10.23
N ASP A 107 10.35 -18.69 -11.26
CA ASP A 107 11.40 -18.29 -12.20
C ASP A 107 11.02 -17.02 -12.96
N MET A 108 9.78 -16.94 -13.44
CA MET A 108 9.26 -15.73 -14.10
C MET A 108 9.20 -14.55 -13.11
N MET A 109 8.74 -14.76 -11.89
CA MET A 109 8.69 -13.74 -10.83
C MET A 109 10.08 -13.18 -10.56
N LYS A 110 11.07 -14.05 -10.36
CA LYS A 110 12.46 -13.63 -10.11
C LYS A 110 13.00 -12.75 -11.23
N ALA A 111 12.81 -13.14 -12.49
CA ALA A 111 13.27 -12.37 -13.64
C ALA A 111 12.55 -11.04 -13.79
N ALA A 112 11.22 -11.02 -13.62
CA ALA A 112 10.42 -9.82 -13.73
C ALA A 112 10.70 -8.82 -12.58
N CYS A 113 10.80 -9.28 -11.35
CA CYS A 113 11.11 -8.46 -10.18
C CYS A 113 12.49 -7.80 -10.29
N GLN A 114 13.51 -8.54 -10.77
CA GLN A 114 14.83 -7.97 -11.00
C GLN A 114 14.81 -6.81 -11.99
N GLN A 115 14.10 -6.97 -13.12
CA GLN A 115 13.95 -5.90 -14.11
C GLN A 115 13.16 -4.71 -13.54
N SER A 116 12.10 -4.97 -12.81
CA SER A 116 11.27 -3.93 -12.22
C SER A 116 12.01 -3.14 -11.14
N ALA A 117 12.79 -3.80 -10.27
CA ALA A 117 13.63 -3.12 -9.29
C ALA A 117 14.64 -2.18 -9.96
N SER A 118 15.35 -2.68 -10.98
CA SER A 118 16.31 -1.87 -11.76
C SER A 118 15.64 -0.69 -12.46
N PHE A 119 14.41 -0.87 -12.97
CA PHE A 119 13.64 0.21 -13.56
C PHE A 119 13.31 1.30 -12.53
N HIS A 120 12.75 0.94 -11.37
CA HIS A 120 12.43 1.91 -10.33
C HIS A 120 13.66 2.62 -9.75
N GLU A 121 14.78 1.92 -9.62
CA GLU A 121 16.07 2.48 -9.19
C GLU A 121 16.62 3.51 -10.18
N SER A 122 16.28 3.40 -11.49
CA SER A 122 16.73 4.30 -12.54
C SER A 122 15.88 5.57 -12.71
N LEU A 123 14.71 5.64 -12.08
CA LEU A 123 13.80 6.78 -12.22
C LEU A 123 14.31 8.02 -11.46
N ASP A 124 14.17 9.20 -12.06
CA ASP A 124 14.24 10.44 -11.31
C ASP A 124 13.05 10.50 -10.33
N PRO A 125 13.29 10.51 -9.00
CA PRO A 125 12.20 10.44 -8.03
C PRO A 125 11.25 11.63 -8.07
N PHE A 126 11.68 12.77 -8.59
CA PHE A 126 10.88 14.00 -8.66
C PHE A 126 10.20 14.22 -10.02
N ALA A 127 10.57 13.46 -11.04
CA ALA A 127 9.88 13.52 -12.31
C ALA A 127 8.43 12.99 -12.21
N PRO A 128 7.53 13.43 -13.10
CA PRO A 128 6.15 12.97 -13.13
C PRO A 128 6.05 11.45 -13.34
N ALA A 129 5.25 10.79 -12.52
CA ALA A 129 4.90 9.39 -12.71
C ALA A 129 3.85 9.21 -13.82
N THR A 130 3.86 8.05 -14.46
CA THR A 130 2.85 7.68 -15.47
C THR A 130 1.45 7.57 -14.87
N PHE A 131 1.35 7.10 -13.63
CA PHE A 131 0.08 6.95 -12.93
C PHE A 131 0.07 7.72 -11.62
N ALA A 132 -1.01 8.44 -11.38
CA ALA A 132 -1.22 9.13 -10.12
C ALA A 132 -1.62 8.15 -9.01
N VAL A 133 -1.25 8.50 -7.77
CA VAL A 133 -1.69 7.78 -6.56
C VAL A 133 -3.09 8.29 -6.16
N SER A 134 -4.08 7.88 -6.92
CA SER A 134 -5.45 8.42 -6.87
C SER A 134 -6.15 8.20 -5.52
N TRP A 135 -5.86 7.11 -4.81
CA TRP A 135 -6.42 6.87 -3.48
C TRP A 135 -5.92 7.86 -2.42
N ALA A 136 -4.79 8.53 -2.67
CA ALA A 136 -4.31 9.64 -1.86
C ALA A 136 -4.89 11.00 -2.30
N GLY A 137 -5.75 11.02 -3.33
CA GLY A 137 -6.39 12.22 -3.86
C GLY A 137 -5.53 13.00 -4.86
N GLU A 138 -4.45 12.39 -5.39
CA GLU A 138 -3.61 13.03 -6.38
C GLU A 138 -4.15 12.84 -7.80
N GLU A 139 -4.11 13.91 -8.60
CA GLU A 139 -4.36 13.89 -10.04
C GLU A 139 -3.08 13.60 -10.83
N THR A 140 -1.95 13.99 -10.29
CA THR A 140 -0.60 13.71 -10.79
C THR A 140 0.31 13.39 -9.60
N SER A 141 1.24 12.45 -9.77
CA SER A 141 2.21 12.08 -8.73
C SER A 141 3.63 12.16 -9.25
N SER A 142 4.59 12.32 -8.34
CA SER A 142 6.01 12.11 -8.65
C SER A 142 6.37 10.63 -8.58
N ASN A 143 7.44 10.23 -9.27
CA ASN A 143 7.93 8.85 -9.30
C ASN A 143 8.23 8.28 -7.91
N TRP A 144 8.70 9.10 -6.95
CA TRP A 144 8.92 8.61 -5.58
C TRP A 144 7.63 8.09 -4.94
N PHE A 145 6.47 8.74 -5.21
CA PHE A 145 5.21 8.32 -4.60
C PHE A 145 4.62 7.10 -5.31
N ASP A 146 4.69 7.04 -6.65
CA ASP A 146 4.30 5.85 -7.40
C ASP A 146 5.19 4.64 -7.03
N THR A 147 6.49 4.84 -6.81
CA THR A 147 7.40 3.79 -6.33
C THR A 147 7.07 3.35 -4.90
N ALA A 148 6.68 4.29 -4.02
CA ALA A 148 6.22 3.94 -2.67
C ALA A 148 4.91 3.14 -2.72
N ARG A 149 3.98 3.48 -3.61
CA ARG A 149 2.76 2.71 -3.87
C ARG A 149 3.10 1.28 -4.38
N GLU A 150 4.06 1.14 -5.29
CA GLU A 150 4.52 -0.20 -5.72
C GLU A 150 5.08 -1.02 -4.55
N LEU A 151 5.82 -0.38 -3.63
CA LEU A 151 6.28 -1.05 -2.43
C LEU A 151 5.12 -1.53 -1.56
N THR A 152 4.06 -0.72 -1.39
CA THR A 152 2.88 -1.12 -0.63
C THR A 152 2.16 -2.31 -1.25
N GLU A 153 2.00 -2.33 -2.58
CA GLU A 153 1.39 -3.44 -3.32
C GLU A 153 2.15 -4.76 -3.10
N ARG A 154 3.47 -4.73 -3.27
CA ARG A 154 4.31 -5.92 -3.10
C ARG A 154 4.33 -6.40 -1.65
N TRP A 155 4.45 -5.46 -0.70
CA TRP A 155 4.55 -5.78 0.70
C TRP A 155 3.24 -6.39 1.23
N HIS A 156 2.09 -5.76 0.99
CA HIS A 156 0.83 -6.24 1.58
C HIS A 156 0.35 -7.56 0.96
N HIS A 157 0.52 -7.77 -0.34
CA HIS A 157 0.20 -9.04 -0.97
C HIS A 157 1.14 -10.17 -0.50
N GLN A 158 2.43 -9.88 -0.35
CA GLN A 158 3.33 -10.84 0.27
C GLN A 158 2.93 -11.15 1.72
N GLN A 159 2.50 -10.12 2.49
CA GLN A 159 2.04 -10.31 3.85
C GLN A 159 0.74 -11.14 3.94
N GLN A 160 -0.14 -11.07 2.95
CA GLN A 160 -1.30 -11.96 2.84
C GLN A 160 -0.86 -13.43 2.69
N ILE A 161 0.13 -13.72 1.85
CA ILE A 161 0.69 -15.08 1.71
C ILE A 161 1.33 -15.52 3.03
N ARG A 162 2.15 -14.68 3.64
CA ARG A 162 2.83 -14.98 4.92
C ARG A 162 1.85 -15.29 6.04
N LEU A 163 0.76 -14.53 6.12
CA LEU A 163 -0.28 -14.78 7.11
C LEU A 163 -0.98 -16.11 6.86
N ALA A 164 -1.35 -16.40 5.60
CA ALA A 164 -2.02 -17.66 5.24
C ALA A 164 -1.16 -18.90 5.49
N THR A 165 0.16 -18.78 5.34
CA THR A 165 1.13 -19.87 5.51
C THR A 165 1.84 -19.88 6.86
N ASN A 166 1.48 -18.95 7.76
CA ASN A 166 2.13 -18.75 9.05
C ASN A 166 3.67 -18.60 8.96
N ARG A 167 4.15 -17.85 7.96
CA ARG A 167 5.58 -17.63 7.70
C ARG A 167 5.95 -16.13 7.84
N PRO A 168 6.26 -15.62 9.05
CA PRO A 168 6.63 -14.21 9.25
C PRO A 168 7.91 -13.85 8.49
N GLY A 169 8.24 -12.55 8.38
CA GLY A 169 9.55 -12.16 7.84
C GLY A 169 9.69 -10.80 7.16
N ILE A 170 8.59 -10.05 6.95
CA ILE A 170 8.67 -8.69 6.35
C ILE A 170 8.09 -7.59 7.24
N MET A 171 7.57 -7.92 8.39
CA MET A 171 7.12 -6.93 9.38
C MET A 171 8.31 -6.47 10.22
N THR A 172 9.23 -5.76 9.57
CA THR A 172 10.45 -5.20 10.15
C THR A 172 10.47 -3.68 9.91
N PRO A 173 11.07 -2.88 10.81
CA PRO A 173 11.03 -1.41 10.71
C PRO A 173 11.50 -0.88 9.36
N ASP A 174 12.54 -1.45 8.78
CA ASP A 174 13.12 -1.05 7.50
C ASP A 174 12.24 -1.35 6.28
N LEU A 175 11.39 -2.38 6.33
CA LEU A 175 10.50 -2.77 5.23
C LEU A 175 9.06 -2.29 5.43
N TYR A 176 8.58 -2.27 6.68
CA TYR A 176 7.17 -1.97 6.93
C TYR A 176 6.91 -0.49 7.25
N HIS A 177 7.83 0.21 7.93
CA HIS A 177 7.64 1.63 8.23
C HIS A 177 7.41 2.49 6.97
N PRO A 178 8.19 2.34 5.87
CA PRO A 178 7.91 3.06 4.62
C PRO A 178 6.54 2.76 4.01
N VAL A 179 6.04 1.53 4.18
CA VAL A 179 4.68 1.13 3.75
C VAL A 179 3.62 1.86 4.56
N LEU A 180 3.78 1.93 5.89
CA LEU A 180 2.88 2.67 6.77
C LEU A 180 2.89 4.17 6.46
N ASP A 181 4.07 4.76 6.22
CA ASP A 181 4.17 6.17 5.83
C ASP A 181 3.49 6.43 4.49
N CYS A 182 3.62 5.52 3.52
CA CYS A 182 2.91 5.61 2.25
C CYS A 182 1.39 5.53 2.44
N PHE A 183 0.87 4.59 3.22
CA PHE A 183 -0.56 4.49 3.50
C PHE A 183 -1.10 5.77 4.16
N ALA A 184 -0.39 6.30 5.14
CA ALA A 184 -0.79 7.51 5.84
C ALA A 184 -0.99 8.72 4.89
N ARG A 185 -0.29 8.76 3.72
CA ARG A 185 -0.45 9.83 2.72
C ARG A 185 -1.89 10.01 2.21
N GLY A 186 -2.75 9.01 2.36
CA GLY A 186 -4.17 9.12 2.05
C GLY A 186 -5.00 9.88 3.08
N LEU A 187 -4.47 10.19 4.28
CA LEU A 187 -5.24 10.87 5.32
C LEU A 187 -5.78 12.24 4.89
N PRO A 188 -5.01 13.16 4.28
CA PRO A 188 -5.55 14.44 3.84
C PRO A 188 -6.75 14.28 2.92
N HIS A 189 -6.73 13.30 2.03
CA HIS A 189 -7.84 13.00 1.13
C HIS A 189 -9.07 12.44 1.87
N VAL A 190 -8.87 11.57 2.84
CA VAL A 190 -9.96 11.01 3.68
C VAL A 190 -10.65 12.10 4.49
N TYR A 191 -9.91 13.10 4.92
CA TYR A 191 -10.41 14.21 5.75
C TYR A 191 -10.85 15.44 4.93
N ARG A 192 -10.75 15.46 3.60
CA ARG A 192 -11.02 16.64 2.75
C ARG A 192 -12.37 17.30 3.02
N ASP A 193 -13.41 16.48 3.31
CA ASP A 193 -14.78 16.92 3.54
C ASP A 193 -15.13 17.02 5.05
N VAL A 194 -14.13 16.87 5.93
CA VAL A 194 -14.35 16.97 7.39
C VAL A 194 -14.15 18.42 7.81
N ASP A 195 -15.24 19.03 8.30
CA ASP A 195 -15.18 20.38 8.86
C ASP A 195 -14.69 20.34 10.30
N ALA A 196 -13.78 21.24 10.62
CA ALA A 196 -13.21 21.42 11.96
C ALA A 196 -12.57 22.82 12.07
N PRO A 197 -12.46 23.40 13.27
CA PRO A 197 -11.73 24.64 13.49
C PRO A 197 -10.31 24.58 12.96
N VAL A 198 -9.84 25.69 12.38
CA VAL A 198 -8.43 25.82 11.95
C VAL A 198 -7.50 25.57 13.13
N GLY A 199 -6.47 24.77 12.90
CA GLY A 199 -5.55 24.35 13.95
C GLY A 199 -5.95 23.07 14.69
N THR A 200 -7.14 22.49 14.41
CA THR A 200 -7.49 21.16 14.92
C THR A 200 -6.47 20.14 14.47
N VAL A 201 -5.89 19.38 15.40
CA VAL A 201 -4.87 18.36 15.12
C VAL A 201 -5.45 16.97 15.41
N LEU A 202 -5.24 16.04 14.46
CA LEU A 202 -5.40 14.61 14.63
C LEU A 202 -4.02 13.96 14.72
N LEU A 203 -3.81 13.08 15.69
CA LEU A 203 -2.67 12.18 15.77
C LEU A 203 -3.10 10.77 15.36
N LEU A 204 -2.57 10.27 14.24
CA LEU A 204 -2.54 8.83 13.96
C LEU A 204 -1.24 8.26 14.52
N GLU A 205 -1.35 7.29 15.41
CA GLU A 205 -0.24 6.51 15.94
C GLU A 205 -0.39 5.05 15.57
N ILE A 206 0.61 4.49 14.91
CA ILE A 206 0.72 3.05 14.74
C ILE A 206 1.69 2.57 15.81
N SER A 207 1.21 1.73 16.73
CA SER A 207 2.02 1.18 17.83
C SER A 207 2.83 -0.04 17.37
N GLY A 208 3.99 -0.27 17.99
CA GLY A 208 4.93 -1.35 17.68
C GLY A 208 6.24 -0.84 17.09
N GLU A 209 7.20 -1.73 16.88
CA GLU A 209 8.56 -1.38 16.42
C GLU A 209 8.58 -0.76 15.02
N CYS A 210 7.67 -1.16 14.14
CA CYS A 210 7.55 -0.65 12.78
C CYS A 210 6.71 0.64 12.70
N GLY A 211 6.04 1.00 13.78
CA GLY A 211 5.07 2.07 13.85
C GLY A 211 5.65 3.47 13.76
N GLY A 212 4.80 4.45 13.99
CA GLY A 212 5.16 5.87 13.94
C GLY A 212 3.97 6.77 14.29
N GLN A 213 4.20 8.06 14.20
CA GLN A 213 3.22 9.10 14.51
C GLN A 213 3.05 10.07 13.35
N TRP A 214 1.83 10.28 12.89
CA TRP A 214 1.46 11.20 11.82
C TRP A 214 0.49 12.23 12.37
N PHE A 215 0.87 13.49 12.29
CA PHE A 215 0.07 14.62 12.78
C PHE A 215 -0.59 15.30 11.59
N LEU A 216 -1.92 15.21 11.51
CA LEU A 216 -2.73 15.86 10.49
C LEU A 216 -3.38 17.10 11.10
N SER A 217 -3.25 18.26 10.46
CA SER A 217 -3.82 19.51 10.94
C SER A 217 -4.82 20.09 9.94
N ARG A 218 -5.92 20.65 10.46
CA ARG A 218 -6.88 21.45 9.69
C ARG A 218 -6.30 22.84 9.44
N GLU A 219 -5.98 23.13 8.19
CA GLU A 219 -5.69 24.49 7.72
C GLU A 219 -6.98 25.22 7.32
N SER A 220 -6.87 26.41 6.76
CA SER A 220 -8.04 27.21 6.37
C SER A 220 -8.96 26.50 5.36
N THR A 221 -8.39 25.76 4.42
CA THR A 221 -9.14 25.15 3.30
C THR A 221 -8.99 23.64 3.19
N ARG A 222 -8.00 23.04 3.87
CA ARG A 222 -7.66 21.63 3.71
C ARG A 222 -7.03 21.04 4.96
N TRP A 223 -6.89 19.74 4.98
CA TRP A 223 -6.11 18.99 5.96
C TRP A 223 -4.73 18.70 5.39
N ASN A 224 -3.68 18.96 6.17
CA ASN A 224 -2.30 18.69 5.80
C ASN A 224 -1.51 18.07 6.95
N PHE A 225 -0.40 17.40 6.61
CA PHE A 225 0.53 16.94 7.62
C PHE A 225 1.29 18.09 8.24
N LEU A 226 1.39 18.07 9.58
CA LEU A 226 2.34 18.93 10.28
C LEU A 226 3.76 18.38 10.11
N GLY A 227 4.68 19.22 9.67
CA GLY A 227 6.12 18.90 9.58
C GLY A 227 6.82 18.74 10.95
N ARG A 228 6.07 18.70 12.05
CA ARG A 228 6.57 18.60 13.43
C ARG A 228 5.54 17.91 14.33
N SER A 229 5.99 17.35 15.45
CA SER A 229 5.10 16.85 16.48
C SER A 229 4.28 17.99 17.12
N ALA A 230 3.02 17.70 17.46
CA ALA A 230 2.17 18.59 18.26
C ALA A 230 2.08 18.04 19.69
N ARG A 231 1.99 18.93 20.68
CA ARG A 231 1.79 18.56 22.08
C ARG A 231 0.33 18.37 22.42
N GLU A 232 -0.55 19.06 21.70
CA GLU A 232 -1.99 19.01 21.87
C GLU A 232 -2.64 18.51 20.59
N PHE A 233 -3.62 17.64 20.72
CA PHE A 233 -4.41 17.10 19.63
C PHE A 233 -5.87 16.96 20.07
N ALA A 234 -6.80 17.20 19.13
CA ALA A 234 -8.23 17.04 19.38
C ALA A 234 -8.64 15.56 19.40
N CYS A 235 -7.85 14.73 18.71
CA CYS A 235 -8.07 13.29 18.64
C CYS A 235 -6.74 12.55 18.46
N ARG A 236 -6.62 11.40 19.14
CA ARG A 236 -5.56 10.41 18.93
C ARG A 236 -6.19 9.09 18.55
N VAL A 237 -5.71 8.50 17.46
CA VAL A 237 -6.09 7.16 17.03
C VAL A 237 -4.86 6.27 17.10
N THR A 238 -4.93 5.22 17.92
CA THR A 238 -3.83 4.24 18.07
C THR A 238 -4.25 2.92 17.44
N ILE A 239 -3.44 2.43 16.49
CA ILE A 239 -3.67 1.17 15.77
C ILE A 239 -2.43 0.28 15.96
N PRO A 240 -2.58 -0.99 16.41
CA PRO A 240 -1.46 -1.93 16.43
C PRO A 240 -0.89 -2.16 15.02
N GLN A 241 0.43 -2.27 14.89
CA GLN A 241 1.08 -2.45 13.57
C GLN A 241 0.58 -3.70 12.82
N GLU A 242 0.25 -4.78 13.53
CA GLU A 242 -0.29 -6.02 12.96
C GLU A 242 -1.66 -5.82 12.32
N LEU A 243 -2.41 -4.83 12.80
CA LEU A 243 -3.74 -4.50 12.31
C LEU A 243 -3.70 -3.43 11.21
N ALA A 244 -2.78 -2.48 11.28
CA ALA A 244 -2.77 -1.26 10.46
C ALA A 244 -2.85 -1.55 8.95
N TRP A 245 -2.01 -2.44 8.42
CA TRP A 245 -2.05 -2.79 7.01
C TRP A 245 -3.39 -3.41 6.60
N ARG A 246 -4.02 -4.21 7.47
CA ARG A 246 -5.32 -4.83 7.19
C ARG A 246 -6.43 -3.78 7.12
N VAL A 247 -6.39 -2.79 8.01
CA VAL A 247 -7.33 -1.64 7.98
C VAL A 247 -7.19 -0.89 6.65
N PHE A 248 -5.97 -0.56 6.25
CA PHE A 248 -5.72 0.29 5.09
C PHE A 248 -5.84 -0.44 3.73
N THR A 249 -5.89 -1.78 3.72
CA THR A 249 -6.02 -2.60 2.50
C THR A 249 -7.30 -3.44 2.45
N LYS A 250 -8.35 -3.07 3.19
CA LYS A 250 -9.62 -3.82 3.26
C LYS A 250 -9.47 -5.27 3.78
N GLY A 251 -8.37 -5.60 4.45
CA GLY A 251 -8.12 -6.93 5.02
C GLY A 251 -8.86 -7.22 6.33
N ILE A 252 -9.69 -6.30 6.78
CA ILE A 252 -10.60 -6.42 7.93
C ILE A 252 -11.80 -5.51 7.72
N ASP A 253 -12.98 -5.90 8.15
CA ASP A 253 -14.16 -5.04 8.14
C ASP A 253 -14.05 -3.92 9.20
N ARG A 254 -14.77 -2.82 8.97
CA ARG A 254 -14.64 -1.61 9.81
C ARG A 254 -15.08 -1.81 11.25
N ASP A 255 -16.10 -2.62 11.49
CA ASP A 255 -16.62 -2.82 12.85
C ASP A 255 -15.63 -3.68 13.65
N SER A 256 -15.07 -4.72 13.05
CA SER A 256 -14.00 -5.52 13.63
C SER A 256 -12.72 -4.69 13.86
N ALA A 257 -12.39 -3.77 12.96
CA ALA A 257 -11.26 -2.86 13.13
C ALA A 257 -11.50 -1.88 14.28
N ARG A 258 -12.71 -1.27 14.35
CA ARG A 258 -13.11 -0.33 15.42
C ARG A 258 -12.96 -0.95 16.81
N ALA A 259 -13.26 -2.23 16.97
CA ALA A 259 -13.14 -2.94 18.24
C ALA A 259 -11.68 -3.16 18.69
N GLN A 260 -10.70 -2.98 17.80
CA GLN A 260 -9.30 -3.27 18.04
C GLN A 260 -8.39 -2.02 18.03
N ILE A 261 -8.95 -0.85 17.81
CA ILE A 261 -8.21 0.43 17.84
C ILE A 261 -8.61 1.24 19.08
N ALA A 262 -7.72 2.11 19.53
CA ALA A 262 -8.03 3.08 20.58
C ALA A 262 -8.25 4.47 19.99
N ILE A 263 -9.30 5.16 20.40
CA ILE A 263 -9.60 6.55 20.03
C ILE A 263 -9.73 7.37 21.29
N GLU A 264 -8.89 8.37 21.47
CA GLU A 264 -8.91 9.33 22.57
C GLU A 264 -9.33 10.71 22.03
N GLY A 265 -10.15 11.45 22.78
CA GLY A 265 -10.66 12.77 22.39
C GLY A 265 -11.89 12.68 21.46
N ASN A 266 -11.90 13.46 20.38
CA ASN A 266 -13.05 13.53 19.47
C ASN A 266 -13.21 12.23 18.67
N ARG A 267 -14.22 11.43 19.04
CA ARG A 267 -14.46 10.10 18.49
C ARG A 267 -14.85 10.15 17.01
N ASP A 268 -15.72 11.06 16.60
CA ASP A 268 -16.18 11.16 15.22
C ASP A 268 -15.01 11.50 14.28
N LEU A 269 -14.13 12.39 14.74
CA LEU A 269 -12.90 12.72 14.03
C LEU A 269 -11.99 11.50 13.93
N GLY A 270 -11.83 10.72 14.99
CA GLY A 270 -10.98 9.53 15.02
C GLY A 270 -11.50 8.39 14.15
N GLU A 271 -12.79 8.10 14.19
CA GLU A 271 -13.40 7.02 13.40
C GLU A 271 -13.23 7.24 11.88
N ARG A 272 -13.05 8.49 11.45
CA ARG A 272 -12.79 8.81 10.03
C ARG A 272 -11.52 8.13 9.48
N VAL A 273 -10.52 7.82 10.31
CA VAL A 273 -9.30 7.08 9.91
C VAL A 273 -9.65 5.72 9.32
N LEU A 274 -10.71 5.05 9.78
CA LEU A 274 -11.17 3.76 9.27
C LEU A 274 -11.70 3.81 7.82
N HIS A 275 -11.85 4.98 7.25
CA HIS A 275 -12.21 5.17 5.85
C HIS A 275 -10.99 5.24 4.93
N LEU A 276 -9.78 5.28 5.49
CA LEU A 276 -8.56 5.23 4.69
C LEU A 276 -8.48 3.87 3.98
N THR A 277 -8.44 3.93 2.66
CA THR A 277 -8.20 2.77 1.79
C THR A 277 -7.08 3.14 0.84
N ALA A 278 -5.95 2.48 0.95
CA ALA A 278 -4.72 2.77 0.22
C ALA A 278 -4.44 1.76 -0.90
N ILE A 279 -5.50 1.23 -1.48
CA ILE A 279 -5.45 0.30 -2.64
C ILE A 279 -6.52 0.70 -3.65
N VAL A 280 -6.33 0.29 -4.90
CA VAL A 280 -7.32 0.42 -5.99
C VAL A 280 -7.87 -0.98 -6.27
N GLY A 281 -9.21 -1.15 -6.16
CA GLY A 281 -9.86 -2.44 -6.43
C GLY A 281 -10.86 -2.86 -5.36
#